data_7d42fab36a249e7fd163393903bf7723
#
_entry.id   7d42fab36a249e7fd163393903bf7723
#
_cell.length_a   1.000
_cell.length_b   1.000
_cell.length_c   1.000
_cell.angle_alpha   90.00
_cell.angle_beta   90.00
_cell.angle_gamma   90.00
#
_symmetry.space_group_name_H-M   'P 1'
#
loop_
_entity.id
_entity.type
_entity.pdbx_description
1 polymer ?
#
loop_
_entity_poly.entity_id
_entity_poly.type
_entity_poly.pdbx_seq_one_letter_code
_entity_poly.pdbx_strand_id
1 'polypeptide(L)'
;NGFMYDRSFSDNVDDVDKFVSTVVSTSKEYHLGTVLKHFPGYGNNVDTHTGIAYDNRDYSEFTEKDFKPFITGINAGADCILVSHNIVNCIDKNYPASLSENVHKIIRNQLNFNGVIMTDDLIMDAITQFTGDESAAVIATKAGNDLLCCSSVDTQYPAVLKAVKNNEIPINQINDSVKRILKWKIDLGILDADTILNS
;
A
#
# COMPACT_ATOMS: atom_id res chain seq x y z
N ASN A 1 -5.95 25.14 1.28
CA ASN A 1 -5.94 23.98 0.37
C ASN A 1 -4.89 23.01 0.89
N GLY A 2 -5.24 21.74 1.15
CA GLY A 2 -4.31 20.73 1.60
C GLY A 2 -3.37 20.28 0.47
N PHE A 3 -2.31 19.56 0.82
CA PHE A 3 -1.31 19.00 -0.12
C PHE A 3 -1.94 18.21 -1.29
N MET A 4 -3.05 17.54 -1.04
CA MET A 4 -3.73 16.71 -2.06
C MET A 4 -4.71 17.48 -2.94
N TYR A 5 -4.96 18.78 -2.71
CA TYR A 5 -6.01 19.52 -3.42
C TYR A 5 -5.88 19.48 -4.95
N ASP A 6 -4.70 19.83 -5.48
CA ASP A 6 -4.45 19.85 -6.91
C ASP A 6 -4.24 18.45 -7.53
N ARG A 7 -4.26 17.40 -6.71
CA ARG A 7 -4.07 16.00 -7.08
C ARG A 7 -5.35 15.17 -6.94
N SER A 8 -6.40 15.77 -6.37
CA SER A 8 -7.68 15.09 -6.12
C SER A 8 -8.62 15.31 -7.30
N PHE A 9 -9.34 14.27 -7.70
CA PHE A 9 -10.30 14.33 -8.80
C PHE A 9 -11.56 15.11 -8.41
N SER A 10 -12.14 14.83 -7.23
CA SER A 10 -13.37 15.45 -6.73
C SER A 10 -13.41 15.35 -5.21
N ASP A 11 -14.21 16.19 -4.57
CA ASP A 11 -14.63 16.10 -3.15
C ASP A 11 -15.93 15.31 -2.97
N ASN A 12 -16.58 14.92 -4.06
CA ASN A 12 -17.76 14.08 -4.07
C ASN A 12 -17.37 12.60 -4.22
N VAL A 13 -17.71 11.78 -3.23
CA VAL A 13 -17.35 10.36 -3.18
C VAL A 13 -17.93 9.58 -4.37
N ASP A 14 -19.18 9.87 -4.78
CA ASP A 14 -19.82 9.17 -5.88
C ASP A 14 -19.14 9.45 -7.23
N ASP A 15 -18.61 10.66 -7.42
CA ASP A 15 -17.83 11.00 -8.61
C ASP A 15 -16.47 10.29 -8.60
N VAL A 16 -15.81 10.22 -7.44
CA VAL A 16 -14.55 9.48 -7.27
C VAL A 16 -14.78 7.98 -7.52
N ASP A 17 -15.86 7.40 -7.00
CA ASP A 17 -16.22 6.01 -7.23
C ASP A 17 -16.41 5.68 -8.71
N LYS A 18 -17.15 6.51 -9.45
CA LYS A 18 -17.32 6.36 -10.90
C LYS A 18 -16.00 6.48 -11.65
N PHE A 19 -15.18 7.48 -11.30
CA PHE A 19 -13.87 7.66 -11.89
C PHE A 19 -12.97 6.44 -11.64
N VAL A 20 -12.85 6.00 -10.40
CA VAL A 20 -12.00 4.86 -10.03
C VAL A 20 -12.46 3.57 -10.73
N SER A 21 -13.77 3.26 -10.71
CA SER A 21 -14.28 2.05 -11.36
C SER A 21 -14.01 2.07 -12.88
N THR A 22 -14.22 3.22 -13.53
CA THR A 22 -13.97 3.39 -14.96
C THR A 22 -12.50 3.22 -15.30
N VAL A 23 -11.62 3.91 -14.57
CA VAL A 23 -10.17 3.83 -14.82
C VAL A 23 -9.65 2.41 -14.60
N VAL A 24 -10.04 1.76 -13.49
CA VAL A 24 -9.58 0.41 -13.19
C VAL A 24 -10.08 -0.60 -14.23
N SER A 25 -11.38 -0.59 -14.55
CA SER A 25 -11.94 -1.54 -15.53
C SER A 25 -11.34 -1.35 -16.93
N THR A 26 -11.20 -0.09 -17.37
CA THR A 26 -10.59 0.20 -18.68
C THR A 26 -9.12 -0.20 -18.70
N SER A 27 -8.34 0.12 -17.65
CA SER A 27 -6.93 -0.29 -17.57
C SER A 27 -6.78 -1.80 -17.70
N LYS A 28 -7.67 -2.56 -17.05
CA LYS A 28 -7.67 -4.02 -17.12
C LYS A 28 -7.92 -4.56 -18.52
N GLU A 29 -8.84 -3.95 -19.29
CA GLU A 29 -9.09 -4.30 -20.68
C GLU A 29 -7.85 -4.15 -21.58
N TYR A 30 -6.96 -3.22 -21.22
CA TYR A 30 -5.70 -2.95 -21.93
C TYR A 30 -4.47 -3.59 -21.28
N HIS A 31 -4.65 -4.50 -20.32
CA HIS A 31 -3.55 -5.14 -19.57
C HIS A 31 -2.60 -4.15 -18.88
N LEU A 32 -3.14 -3.02 -18.41
CA LEU A 32 -2.40 -2.04 -17.62
C LEU A 32 -2.65 -2.26 -16.14
N GLY A 33 -1.56 -2.40 -15.37
CA GLY A 33 -1.63 -2.54 -13.92
C GLY A 33 -2.14 -1.27 -13.25
N THR A 34 -2.95 -1.44 -12.21
CA THR A 34 -3.56 -0.34 -11.45
C THR A 34 -3.15 -0.32 -9.99
N VAL A 35 -2.95 0.88 -9.45
CA VAL A 35 -2.60 1.11 -8.05
C VAL A 35 -3.56 2.12 -7.44
N LEU A 36 -4.34 1.68 -6.45
CA LEU A 36 -5.20 2.57 -5.65
C LEU A 36 -4.36 3.26 -4.57
N LYS A 37 -4.42 4.60 -4.51
CA LYS A 37 -3.61 5.36 -3.55
C LYS A 37 -4.31 6.63 -3.08
N HIS A 38 -3.99 7.06 -1.87
CA HIS A 38 -3.06 6.52 -0.87
C HIS A 38 -3.88 5.99 0.32
N PHE A 39 -3.84 4.68 0.56
CA PHE A 39 -4.62 4.07 1.66
C PHE A 39 -4.03 4.48 3.03
N PRO A 40 -4.85 4.73 4.06
CA PRO A 40 -6.31 4.54 4.16
C PRO A 40 -7.15 5.75 3.70
N GLY A 41 -6.55 6.79 3.18
CA GLY A 41 -7.14 8.05 2.77
C GLY A 41 -6.31 9.20 3.31
N TYR A 42 -5.82 10.08 2.41
CA TYR A 42 -4.87 11.12 2.79
C TYR A 42 -5.54 12.31 3.50
N GLY A 43 -6.80 12.61 3.16
CA GLY A 43 -7.52 13.75 3.72
C GLY A 43 -6.80 15.08 3.47
N ASN A 44 -6.90 15.98 4.45
CA ASN A 44 -6.22 17.29 4.43
C ASN A 44 -4.87 17.29 5.17
N ASN A 45 -4.24 16.13 5.32
CA ASN A 45 -2.97 16.01 6.02
C ASN A 45 -1.83 16.73 5.29
N VAL A 46 -0.80 17.08 6.05
CA VAL A 46 0.42 17.67 5.51
C VAL A 46 1.20 16.66 4.67
N ASP A 47 2.12 17.17 3.86
CA ASP A 47 2.96 16.37 2.98
C ASP A 47 3.94 15.48 3.77
N THR A 48 3.81 14.16 3.62
CA THR A 48 4.71 13.18 4.28
C THR A 48 6.11 13.11 3.67
N HIS A 49 6.36 13.80 2.55
CA HIS A 49 7.72 13.99 2.04
C HIS A 49 8.57 14.89 2.94
N THR A 50 7.95 15.73 3.76
CA THR A 50 8.63 16.74 4.59
C THR A 50 8.54 16.46 6.09
N GLY A 51 7.88 15.40 6.52
CA GLY A 51 7.76 15.03 7.93
C GLY A 51 6.57 14.16 8.26
N ILE A 52 6.42 13.85 9.54
CA ILE A 52 5.34 12.99 10.04
C ILE A 52 3.99 13.73 9.99
N ALA A 53 2.99 13.11 9.37
CA ALA A 53 1.62 13.61 9.33
C ALA A 53 0.72 12.78 10.25
N TYR A 54 -0.06 13.45 11.08
CA TYR A 54 -1.02 12.82 12.01
C TYR A 54 -2.44 13.06 11.55
N ASP A 55 -3.19 12.00 11.34
CA ASP A 55 -4.62 12.05 11.03
C ASP A 55 -5.42 11.75 12.29
N ASN A 56 -6.22 12.72 12.72
CA ASN A 56 -7.02 12.65 13.94
C ASN A 56 -8.51 12.44 13.65
N ARG A 57 -8.89 12.15 12.41
CA ARG A 57 -10.27 11.87 12.04
C ARG A 57 -10.79 10.60 12.74
N ASP A 58 -12.10 10.56 12.96
CA ASP A 58 -12.74 9.38 13.50
C ASP A 58 -12.78 8.24 12.47
N TYR A 59 -12.78 6.99 12.95
CA TYR A 59 -12.82 5.81 12.09
C TYR A 59 -14.05 5.78 11.17
N SER A 60 -15.18 6.32 11.60
CA SER A 60 -16.39 6.45 10.79
C SER A 60 -16.17 7.26 9.51
N GLU A 61 -15.36 8.32 9.56
CA GLU A 61 -15.06 9.11 8.37
C GLU A 61 -14.35 8.30 7.31
N PHE A 62 -13.43 7.42 7.71
CA PHE A 62 -12.77 6.51 6.78
C PHE A 62 -13.75 5.49 6.18
N THR A 63 -14.59 4.86 6.99
CA THR A 63 -15.54 3.84 6.51
C THR A 63 -16.65 4.43 5.65
N GLU A 64 -17.09 5.64 5.94
CA GLU A 64 -18.19 6.29 5.22
C GLU A 64 -17.75 7.01 3.94
N LYS A 65 -16.47 7.39 3.84
CA LYS A 65 -15.94 8.17 2.71
C LYS A 65 -14.72 7.53 2.08
N ASP A 66 -13.58 7.53 2.79
CA ASP A 66 -12.27 7.20 2.20
C ASP A 66 -12.19 5.76 1.69
N PHE A 67 -12.80 4.78 2.40
CA PHE A 67 -12.76 3.37 1.98
C PHE A 67 -13.63 3.06 0.77
N LYS A 68 -14.67 3.85 0.49
CA LYS A 68 -15.59 3.59 -0.63
C LYS A 68 -14.88 3.51 -1.99
N PRO A 69 -14.07 4.51 -2.40
CA PRO A 69 -13.33 4.42 -3.65
C PRO A 69 -12.35 3.23 -3.71
N PHE A 70 -11.75 2.84 -2.56
CA PHE A 70 -10.91 1.63 -2.52
C PHE A 70 -11.74 0.37 -2.74
N ILE A 71 -12.89 0.24 -2.06
CA ILE A 71 -13.82 -0.90 -2.26
C ILE A 71 -14.29 -0.94 -3.72
N THR A 72 -14.66 0.20 -4.28
CA THR A 72 -15.07 0.31 -5.69
C THR A 72 -13.96 -0.13 -6.64
N GLY A 73 -12.73 0.34 -6.41
CA GLY A 73 -11.57 -0.05 -7.22
C GLY A 73 -11.22 -1.55 -7.08
N ILE A 74 -11.31 -2.11 -5.87
CA ILE A 74 -11.11 -3.55 -5.62
C ILE A 74 -12.15 -4.36 -6.39
N ASN A 75 -13.42 -3.97 -6.33
CA ASN A 75 -14.51 -4.64 -7.05
C ASN A 75 -14.37 -4.52 -8.58
N ALA A 76 -13.79 -3.43 -9.07
CA ALA A 76 -13.45 -3.26 -10.48
C ALA A 76 -12.22 -4.06 -10.92
N GLY A 77 -11.49 -4.66 -9.99
CA GLY A 77 -10.35 -5.55 -10.24
C GLY A 77 -8.98 -4.87 -10.15
N ALA A 78 -8.83 -3.87 -9.28
CA ALA A 78 -7.54 -3.25 -9.01
C ALA A 78 -6.50 -4.26 -8.54
N ASP A 79 -5.26 -4.09 -8.99
CA ASP A 79 -4.17 -5.05 -8.77
C ASP A 79 -3.41 -4.78 -7.50
N CYS A 80 -3.29 -3.49 -7.12
CA CYS A 80 -2.42 -3.05 -6.05
C CYS A 80 -3.07 -1.93 -5.21
N ILE A 81 -2.73 -1.90 -3.92
CA ILE A 81 -3.00 -0.78 -3.00
C ILE A 81 -1.68 -0.23 -2.49
N LEU A 82 -1.46 1.07 -2.64
CA LEU A 82 -0.33 1.78 -2.06
C LEU A 82 -0.75 2.41 -0.72
N VAL A 83 0.02 2.10 0.33
CA VAL A 83 -0.24 2.58 1.69
C VAL A 83 0.61 3.82 1.99
N SER A 84 -0.02 4.87 2.51
CA SER A 84 0.61 6.13 2.87
C SER A 84 1.48 6.05 4.13
N HIS A 85 2.22 7.12 4.42
CA HIS A 85 3.04 7.25 5.62
C HIS A 85 2.40 8.08 6.74
N ASN A 86 1.10 8.38 6.64
CA ASN A 86 0.37 9.07 7.70
C ASN A 86 0.21 8.18 8.93
N ILE A 87 0.33 8.74 10.12
CA ILE A 87 -0.12 8.10 11.37
C ILE A 87 -1.61 8.39 11.52
N VAL A 88 -2.45 7.35 11.42
CA VAL A 88 -3.91 7.46 11.54
C VAL A 88 -4.32 7.02 12.92
N ASN A 89 -4.52 7.99 13.83
CA ASN A 89 -4.66 7.74 15.26
C ASN A 89 -5.84 6.83 15.64
N CYS A 90 -6.93 6.82 14.87
CA CYS A 90 -8.07 5.94 15.14
C CYS A 90 -7.84 4.49 14.68
N ILE A 91 -6.78 4.20 13.90
CA ILE A 91 -6.41 2.85 13.45
C ILE A 91 -5.16 2.37 14.20
N ASP A 92 -4.09 3.17 14.13
CA ASP A 92 -2.83 2.88 14.81
C ASP A 92 -2.10 4.19 15.13
N LYS A 93 -2.05 4.54 16.41
CA LYS A 93 -1.36 5.76 16.87
C LYS A 93 0.16 5.61 17.00
N ASN A 94 0.66 4.37 16.91
CA ASN A 94 2.06 4.04 17.17
C ASN A 94 2.89 3.88 15.90
N TYR A 95 2.25 3.63 14.75
CA TYR A 95 2.95 3.38 13.49
C TYR A 95 2.32 4.16 12.32
N PRO A 96 3.14 4.67 11.39
CA PRO A 96 2.65 5.10 10.08
C PRO A 96 1.88 3.98 9.39
N ALA A 97 0.87 4.33 8.60
CA ALA A 97 -0.03 3.36 7.98
C ALA A 97 0.73 2.27 7.19
N SER A 98 1.77 2.63 6.45
CA SER A 98 2.62 1.68 5.70
C SER A 98 3.42 0.72 6.59
N LEU A 99 3.61 1.05 7.87
CA LEU A 99 4.34 0.24 8.85
C LEU A 99 3.39 -0.40 9.88
N SER A 100 2.08 -0.21 9.74
CA SER A 100 1.06 -0.68 10.69
C SER A 100 0.43 -2.01 10.27
N GLU A 101 0.59 -3.04 11.09
CA GLU A 101 -0.10 -4.32 10.92
C GLU A 101 -1.64 -4.14 10.98
N ASN A 102 -2.14 -3.19 11.78
CA ASN A 102 -3.58 -2.93 11.90
C ASN A 102 -4.16 -2.40 10.59
N VAL A 103 -3.45 -1.51 9.90
CA VAL A 103 -3.86 -0.99 8.59
C VAL A 103 -3.90 -2.13 7.55
N HIS A 104 -2.89 -3.00 7.54
CA HIS A 104 -2.84 -4.15 6.62
C HIS A 104 -3.96 -5.17 6.90
N LYS A 105 -4.32 -5.39 8.17
CA LYS A 105 -5.49 -6.21 8.54
C LYS A 105 -6.80 -5.63 8.01
N ILE A 106 -6.97 -4.30 8.00
CA ILE A 106 -8.14 -3.67 7.37
C ILE A 106 -8.18 -4.01 5.88
N ILE A 107 -7.08 -3.81 5.16
CA ILE A 107 -7.01 -4.10 3.72
C ILE A 107 -7.36 -5.58 3.45
N ARG A 108 -6.72 -6.50 4.17
CA ARG A 108 -6.90 -7.94 3.94
C ARG A 108 -8.25 -8.46 4.39
N ASN A 109 -8.68 -8.10 5.62
CA ASN A 109 -9.81 -8.77 6.28
C ASN A 109 -11.10 -7.98 6.14
N GLN A 110 -11.06 -6.64 6.18
CA GLN A 110 -12.28 -5.83 6.07
C GLN A 110 -12.61 -5.51 4.62
N LEU A 111 -11.61 -5.14 3.80
CA LEU A 111 -11.81 -4.86 2.39
C LEU A 111 -11.68 -6.12 1.50
N ASN A 112 -11.30 -7.27 2.07
CA ASN A 112 -11.11 -8.56 1.38
C ASN A 112 -10.17 -8.47 0.16
N PHE A 113 -9.16 -7.60 0.22
CA PHE A 113 -8.23 -7.41 -0.87
C PHE A 113 -7.13 -8.47 -0.88
N ASN A 114 -7.00 -9.19 -1.99
CA ASN A 114 -6.04 -10.27 -2.18
C ASN A 114 -4.91 -9.93 -3.16
N GLY A 115 -4.89 -8.71 -3.72
CA GLY A 115 -3.84 -8.21 -4.58
C GLY A 115 -2.58 -7.76 -3.81
N VAL A 116 -1.70 -7.07 -4.50
CA VAL A 116 -0.43 -6.58 -3.94
C VAL A 116 -0.66 -5.37 -3.04
N ILE A 117 -0.08 -5.37 -1.85
CA ILE A 117 0.02 -4.17 -1.01
C ILE A 117 1.45 -3.64 -1.11
N MET A 118 1.58 -2.34 -1.43
CA MET A 118 2.89 -1.71 -1.52
C MET A 118 2.99 -0.48 -0.63
N THR A 119 4.21 -0.16 -0.23
CA THR A 119 4.51 1.09 0.48
C THR A 119 4.62 2.25 -0.49
N ASP A 120 4.47 3.49 0.00
CA ASP A 120 5.13 4.65 -0.60
C ASP A 120 6.64 4.58 -0.33
N ASP A 121 7.46 5.51 -0.86
CA ASP A 121 8.92 5.36 -0.77
C ASP A 121 9.42 5.46 0.68
N LEU A 122 10.11 4.41 1.13
CA LEU A 122 10.63 4.28 2.49
C LEU A 122 11.77 5.26 2.84
N ILE A 123 12.25 6.07 1.87
CA ILE A 123 13.23 7.15 2.12
C ILE A 123 12.56 8.46 2.54
N MET A 124 11.22 8.57 2.43
CA MET A 124 10.51 9.80 2.80
C MET A 124 10.75 10.18 4.26
N ASP A 125 10.81 11.48 4.53
CA ASP A 125 11.15 12.02 5.86
C ASP A 125 10.23 11.50 6.97
N ALA A 126 8.95 11.28 6.68
CA ALA A 126 8.00 10.68 7.64
C ALA A 126 8.47 9.32 8.16
N ILE A 127 9.11 8.52 7.31
CA ILE A 127 9.60 7.19 7.67
C ILE A 127 10.98 7.27 8.32
N THR A 128 11.91 8.00 7.74
CA THR A 128 13.28 8.11 8.28
C THR A 128 13.31 8.75 9.67
N GLN A 129 12.45 9.75 9.92
CA GLN A 129 12.28 10.35 11.24
C GLN A 129 11.63 9.39 12.25
N PHE A 130 10.73 8.53 11.76
CA PHE A 130 10.02 7.56 12.63
C PHE A 130 10.89 6.36 12.99
N THR A 131 11.59 5.75 12.01
CA THR A 131 12.32 4.48 12.24
C THR A 131 13.68 4.67 12.89
N GLY A 132 14.29 5.85 12.77
CA GLY A 132 15.65 6.08 13.26
C GLY A 132 16.64 5.08 12.65
N ASP A 133 17.30 4.32 13.54
CA ASP A 133 18.30 3.30 13.16
C ASP A 133 17.68 1.95 12.72
N GLU A 134 16.37 1.77 12.91
CA GLU A 134 15.70 0.54 12.49
C GLU A 134 15.45 0.53 10.98
N SER A 135 15.56 -0.66 10.36
CA SER A 135 15.27 -0.80 8.95
C SER A 135 13.77 -0.66 8.66
N ALA A 136 13.40 0.41 7.99
CA ALA A 136 12.03 0.65 7.54
C ALA A 136 11.48 -0.53 6.72
N ALA A 137 12.30 -1.14 5.86
CA ALA A 137 11.90 -2.29 5.05
C ALA A 137 11.58 -3.54 5.89
N VAL A 138 12.29 -3.76 6.99
CA VAL A 138 12.00 -4.88 7.90
C VAL A 138 10.65 -4.67 8.57
N ILE A 139 10.39 -3.44 9.09
CA ILE A 139 9.12 -3.11 9.74
C ILE A 139 7.98 -3.18 8.73
N ALA A 140 8.16 -2.60 7.53
CA ALA A 140 7.15 -2.62 6.47
C ALA A 140 6.80 -4.05 6.01
N THR A 141 7.81 -4.92 5.89
CA THR A 141 7.58 -6.33 5.56
C THR A 141 6.80 -7.02 6.67
N LYS A 142 7.21 -6.86 7.93
CA LYS A 142 6.51 -7.42 9.10
C LYS A 142 5.05 -6.95 9.16
N ALA A 143 4.78 -5.69 8.81
CA ALA A 143 3.43 -5.13 8.78
C ALA A 143 2.51 -5.78 7.73
N GLY A 144 3.05 -6.36 6.67
CA GLY A 144 2.28 -7.09 5.64
C GLY A 144 2.33 -6.50 4.24
N ASN A 145 3.27 -5.60 3.94
CA ASN A 145 3.51 -5.16 2.58
C ASN A 145 4.13 -6.29 1.75
N ASP A 146 3.69 -6.41 0.51
CA ASP A 146 4.20 -7.37 -0.46
C ASP A 146 5.33 -6.78 -1.30
N LEU A 147 5.23 -5.49 -1.63
CA LEU A 147 6.17 -4.76 -2.46
C LEU A 147 6.63 -3.49 -1.73
N LEU A 148 7.93 -3.27 -1.67
CA LEU A 148 8.50 -2.09 -1.02
C LEU A 148 8.98 -1.11 -2.08
N CYS A 149 8.45 0.12 -2.09
CA CYS A 149 9.07 1.22 -2.80
C CYS A 149 10.28 1.67 -1.96
N CYS A 150 11.47 1.51 -2.52
CA CYS A 150 12.70 1.64 -1.75
C CYS A 150 13.84 2.23 -2.59
N SER A 151 14.13 3.51 -2.37
CA SER A 151 15.25 4.20 -3.04
C SER A 151 16.63 3.80 -2.46
N SER A 152 16.68 3.13 -1.29
CA SER A 152 17.91 2.70 -0.61
C SER A 152 18.07 1.17 -0.63
N VAL A 153 17.99 0.54 -1.80
CA VAL A 153 18.01 -0.92 -1.97
C VAL A 153 19.24 -1.56 -1.33
N ASP A 154 20.41 -0.95 -1.47
CA ASP A 154 21.69 -1.48 -0.97
C ASP A 154 21.71 -1.69 0.56
N THR A 155 20.90 -0.97 1.32
CA THR A 155 20.79 -1.10 2.76
C THR A 155 19.55 -1.90 3.19
N GLN A 156 18.41 -1.64 2.53
CA GLN A 156 17.12 -2.22 2.93
C GLN A 156 17.00 -3.71 2.57
N TYR A 157 17.45 -4.12 1.38
CA TYR A 157 17.41 -5.53 0.97
C TYR A 157 18.23 -6.45 1.90
N PRO A 158 19.51 -6.16 2.21
CA PRO A 158 20.27 -6.98 3.14
C PRO A 158 19.63 -7.07 4.54
N ALA A 159 18.98 -5.99 5.00
CA ALA A 159 18.30 -5.98 6.30
C ALA A 159 17.10 -6.96 6.31
N VAL A 160 16.25 -6.93 5.27
CA VAL A 160 15.12 -7.89 5.14
C VAL A 160 15.65 -9.32 5.03
N LEU A 161 16.68 -9.56 4.20
CA LEU A 161 17.28 -10.89 4.06
C LEU A 161 17.83 -11.43 5.39
N LYS A 162 18.47 -10.57 6.19
CA LYS A 162 18.95 -10.92 7.53
C LYS A 162 17.79 -11.26 8.47
N ALA A 163 16.72 -10.46 8.46
CA ALA A 163 15.54 -10.69 9.29
C ALA A 163 14.85 -12.03 8.94
N VAL A 164 14.78 -12.39 7.65
CA VAL A 164 14.27 -13.70 7.22
C VAL A 164 15.19 -14.84 7.71
N LYS A 165 16.51 -14.71 7.55
CA LYS A 165 17.47 -15.72 8.01
C LYS A 165 17.44 -15.93 9.53
N ASN A 166 17.13 -14.88 10.27
CA ASN A 166 17.00 -14.92 11.74
C ASN A 166 15.61 -15.39 12.20
N ASN A 167 14.69 -15.75 11.29
CA ASN A 167 13.29 -16.07 11.57
C ASN A 167 12.49 -14.92 12.22
N GLU A 168 12.92 -13.67 12.06
CA GLU A 168 12.17 -12.49 12.45
C GLU A 168 11.02 -12.18 11.50
N ILE A 169 11.16 -12.56 10.23
CA ILE A 169 10.13 -12.57 9.19
C ILE A 169 9.94 -14.01 8.75
N PRO A 170 8.72 -14.58 8.87
CA PRO A 170 8.45 -15.95 8.42
C PRO A 170 8.64 -16.09 6.91
N ILE A 171 9.33 -17.14 6.46
CA ILE A 171 9.54 -17.39 5.02
C ILE A 171 8.21 -17.54 4.26
N ASN A 172 7.18 -18.07 4.90
CA ASN A 172 5.85 -18.20 4.28
C ASN A 172 5.25 -16.83 3.92
N GLN A 173 5.48 -15.79 4.72
CA GLN A 173 5.04 -14.43 4.40
C GLN A 173 5.70 -13.92 3.12
N ILE A 174 7.01 -14.13 2.98
CA ILE A 174 7.76 -13.77 1.76
C ILE A 174 7.22 -14.54 0.56
N ASN A 175 7.01 -15.85 0.70
CA ASN A 175 6.47 -16.69 -0.36
C ASN A 175 5.08 -16.22 -0.81
N ASP A 176 4.21 -15.84 0.12
CA ASP A 176 2.87 -15.35 -0.21
C ASP A 176 2.91 -13.98 -0.91
N SER A 177 3.81 -13.10 -0.50
CA SER A 177 4.05 -11.82 -1.18
C SER A 177 4.59 -12.04 -2.62
N VAL A 178 5.56 -12.91 -2.79
CA VAL A 178 6.10 -13.26 -4.11
C VAL A 178 5.03 -13.86 -5.01
N LYS A 179 4.16 -14.75 -4.50
CA LYS A 179 3.05 -15.31 -5.27
C LYS A 179 2.09 -14.23 -5.77
N ARG A 180 1.73 -13.24 -4.95
CA ARG A 180 0.86 -12.11 -5.38
C ARG A 180 1.53 -11.29 -6.47
N ILE A 181 2.81 -10.98 -6.32
CA ILE A 181 3.58 -10.22 -7.31
C ILE A 181 3.70 -10.98 -8.62
N LEU A 182 4.03 -12.29 -8.58
CA LEU A 182 4.12 -13.12 -9.77
C LEU A 182 2.77 -13.26 -10.47
N LYS A 183 1.70 -13.49 -9.70
CA LYS A 183 0.34 -13.52 -10.25
C LYS A 183 0.01 -12.21 -10.99
N TRP A 184 0.29 -11.06 -10.39
CA TRP A 184 0.06 -9.75 -11.02
C TRP A 184 0.83 -9.62 -12.33
N LYS A 185 2.12 -10.01 -12.35
CA LYS A 185 2.93 -9.99 -13.58
C LYS A 185 2.38 -10.91 -14.66
N ILE A 186 1.86 -12.08 -14.31
CA ILE A 186 1.22 -13.02 -15.24
C ILE A 186 -0.08 -12.41 -15.78
N ASP A 187 -0.93 -11.88 -14.91
CA ASP A 187 -2.21 -11.28 -15.31
C ASP A 187 -2.03 -10.09 -16.27
N LEU A 188 -0.91 -9.38 -16.18
CA LEU A 188 -0.51 -8.31 -17.10
C LEU A 188 0.19 -8.79 -18.39
N GLY A 189 0.46 -10.08 -18.52
CA GLY A 189 1.22 -10.63 -19.65
C GLY A 189 2.71 -10.24 -19.67
N ILE A 190 3.25 -9.74 -18.53
CA ILE A 190 4.68 -9.40 -18.40
C ILE A 190 5.52 -10.66 -18.19
N LEU A 191 4.90 -11.68 -17.61
CA LEU A 191 5.54 -12.94 -17.28
C LEU A 191 4.71 -14.10 -17.80
N ASP A 192 5.35 -15.05 -18.48
CA ASP A 192 4.71 -16.28 -18.93
C ASP A 192 4.74 -17.32 -17.79
N ALA A 193 3.57 -17.87 -17.46
CA ALA A 193 3.44 -18.89 -16.43
C ALA A 193 4.26 -20.17 -16.76
N ASP A 194 4.35 -20.56 -18.02
CA ASP A 194 5.10 -21.73 -18.46
C ASP A 194 6.61 -21.56 -18.25
N THR A 195 7.12 -20.34 -18.33
CA THR A 195 8.51 -20.02 -18.04
C THR A 195 8.88 -20.28 -16.57
N ILE A 196 7.94 -20.05 -15.65
CA ILE A 196 8.18 -20.27 -14.20
C ILE A 196 8.15 -21.76 -13.86
N LEU A 197 7.26 -22.53 -14.51
CA LEU A 197 7.08 -23.95 -14.21
C LEU A 197 8.21 -24.82 -14.75
N ASN A 198 9.01 -24.32 -15.71
CA ASN A 198 10.09 -25.03 -16.37
C ASN A 198 11.49 -24.54 -15.96
N SER A 199 11.59 -23.59 -14.98
CA SER A 199 12.84 -23.09 -14.42
C SER A 199 13.13 -23.70 -13.05
#